data_3ccab1fa6fca1295566629e4f3d7dd2a
#
_entry.id   3ccab1fa6fca1295566629e4f3d7dd2a
#
_cell.length_a   1.000
_cell.length_b   1.000
_cell.length_c   1.000
_cell.angle_alpha   90.00
_cell.angle_beta   90.00
_cell.angle_gamma   90.00
#
_symmetry.space_group_name_H-M   'P 1'
#
loop_
_entity.id
_entity.type
_entity.pdbx_description
1 polymer ?
#
loop_
_entity_poly.entity_id
_entity_poly.type
_entity_poly.pdbx_seq_one_letter_code
_entity_poly.pdbx_strand_id
1 'polypeptide(L)'
;MAKLNIANLKKTLYYLRRNGLRETWISVRERLTETDRYFYVPCPEEELERQSCRKWDNPVTLSIVVPLYRTPEIYLNRMIASVMQQSYPHWELILADATEDHSVEETLTNQGFLTERLLENAETIAADARIHYIHLTENAGIAANTNQALPYARGEYIGLLDHDDVLTPDALYEMADAITKANDRGVRVAFAYSDEDKCNGDETKYYDPNHKEDFNYDLILSNNYICHFLVMDADLMKKLAFRPECDGAQDYDLVLRAVSEVLAEDGRSGEERILHIPRVLYHWRCHEASTAANPHSKKYAYEAGLRALQDHAAERGIPAKAEETRHVGFYRLQ
;
A
#
# COMPACT_ATOMS: atom_id res chain seq x y z
N MET A 1 -9.46 -26.74 10.26
CA MET A 1 -10.94 -26.78 10.16
C MET A 1 -11.46 -25.35 10.15
N ALA A 2 -12.06 -24.92 9.04
CA ALA A 2 -12.62 -23.58 8.94
C ALA A 2 -13.72 -23.40 10.00
N LYS A 3 -13.51 -22.50 10.95
CA LYS A 3 -14.53 -22.15 11.95
C LYS A 3 -15.72 -21.54 11.21
N LEU A 4 -16.91 -22.15 11.36
CA LEU A 4 -18.19 -21.57 10.97
C LEU A 4 -18.38 -20.26 11.77
N ASN A 5 -17.98 -19.14 11.18
CA ASN A 5 -18.15 -17.80 11.74
C ASN A 5 -19.29 -17.11 10.98
N ILE A 6 -20.10 -16.32 11.70
CA ILE A 6 -21.23 -15.55 11.14
C ILE A 6 -20.76 -14.64 9.98
N ALA A 7 -19.55 -14.10 10.06
CA ALA A 7 -18.95 -13.30 8.98
C ALA A 7 -18.74 -14.14 7.71
N ASN A 8 -18.25 -15.37 7.83
CA ASN A 8 -18.06 -16.29 6.70
C ASN A 8 -19.39 -16.71 6.08
N LEU A 9 -20.43 -16.88 6.89
CA LEU A 9 -21.77 -17.18 6.41
C LEU A 9 -22.35 -16.01 5.59
N LYS A 10 -22.19 -14.78 6.08
CA LYS A 10 -22.60 -13.56 5.36
C LYS A 10 -21.86 -13.42 4.03
N LYS A 11 -20.54 -13.63 4.01
CA LYS A 11 -19.72 -13.63 2.78
C LYS A 11 -20.21 -14.69 1.78
N THR A 12 -20.46 -15.91 2.25
CA THR A 12 -20.95 -17.00 1.39
C THR A 12 -22.34 -16.70 0.82
N LEU A 13 -23.26 -16.14 1.62
CA LEU A 13 -24.59 -15.74 1.15
C LEU A 13 -24.53 -14.59 0.13
N TYR A 14 -23.65 -13.63 0.31
CA TYR A 14 -23.42 -12.55 -0.64
C TYR A 14 -22.89 -13.11 -1.97
N TYR A 15 -21.86 -13.95 -1.89
CA TYR A 15 -21.26 -14.59 -3.07
C TYR A 15 -22.28 -15.46 -3.81
N LEU A 16 -23.12 -16.20 -3.07
CA LEU A 16 -24.20 -17.01 -3.64
C LEU A 16 -25.22 -16.18 -4.41
N ARG A 17 -25.62 -15.04 -3.87
CA ARG A 17 -26.59 -14.15 -4.54
C ARG A 17 -26.03 -13.53 -5.82
N ARG A 18 -24.72 -13.29 -5.87
CA ARG A 18 -24.06 -12.65 -7.04
C ARG A 18 -23.65 -13.66 -8.10
N ASN A 19 -23.13 -14.82 -7.72
CA ASN A 19 -22.45 -15.77 -8.62
C ASN A 19 -23.20 -17.10 -8.79
N GLY A 20 -24.27 -17.32 -8.03
CA GLY A 20 -25.07 -18.54 -8.10
C GLY A 20 -24.47 -19.74 -7.35
N LEU A 21 -25.25 -20.83 -7.30
CA LEU A 21 -24.93 -22.02 -6.48
C LEU A 21 -23.64 -22.72 -6.92
N ARG A 22 -23.40 -22.84 -8.23
CA ARG A 22 -22.26 -23.59 -8.78
C ARG A 22 -20.93 -22.94 -8.39
N GLU A 23 -20.79 -21.65 -8.63
CA GLU A 23 -19.57 -20.88 -8.36
C GLU A 23 -19.32 -20.78 -6.84
N THR A 24 -20.38 -20.61 -6.06
CA THR A 24 -20.29 -20.61 -4.59
C THR A 24 -19.81 -21.96 -4.06
N TRP A 25 -20.31 -23.07 -4.63
CA TRP A 25 -19.88 -24.40 -4.22
C TRP A 25 -18.40 -24.65 -4.59
N ILE A 26 -17.97 -24.21 -5.78
CA ILE A 26 -16.56 -24.29 -6.20
C ILE A 26 -15.69 -23.52 -5.22
N SER A 27 -16.00 -22.24 -4.92
CA SER A 27 -15.22 -21.42 -4.00
C SER A 27 -15.20 -21.96 -2.56
N VAL A 28 -16.32 -22.54 -2.10
CA VAL A 28 -16.36 -23.20 -0.78
C VAL A 28 -15.50 -24.47 -0.79
N ARG A 29 -15.56 -25.27 -1.85
CA ARG A 29 -14.73 -26.47 -1.99
C ARG A 29 -13.25 -26.14 -2.05
N GLU A 30 -12.85 -25.15 -2.84
CA GLU A 30 -11.47 -24.66 -2.92
C GLU A 30 -10.95 -24.28 -1.54
N ARG A 31 -11.68 -23.45 -0.79
CA ARG A 31 -11.34 -23.09 0.60
C ARG A 31 -11.27 -24.25 1.59
N LEU A 32 -12.05 -25.30 1.35
CA LEU A 32 -12.02 -26.49 2.21
C LEU A 32 -10.91 -27.47 1.80
N THR A 33 -10.46 -27.43 0.55
CA THR A 33 -9.41 -28.30 0.00
C THR A 33 -8.04 -27.62 -0.03
N GLU A 34 -7.99 -26.28 0.03
CA GLU A 34 -6.76 -25.53 0.22
C GLU A 34 -6.17 -25.86 1.59
N THR A 35 -5.22 -26.77 1.58
CA THR A 35 -4.22 -26.82 2.64
C THR A 35 -3.27 -25.67 2.34
N ASP A 36 -3.54 -24.50 2.88
CA ASP A 36 -2.63 -23.36 2.87
C ASP A 36 -1.29 -23.83 3.46
N ARG A 37 -0.34 -24.11 2.57
CA ARG A 37 1.02 -24.54 2.92
C ARG A 37 1.98 -23.36 2.89
N TYR A 38 1.45 -22.14 2.76
CA TYR A 38 2.29 -20.95 2.79
C TYR A 38 2.90 -20.77 4.17
N PHE A 39 4.19 -20.57 4.19
CA PHE A 39 4.96 -20.16 5.36
C PHE A 39 5.80 -18.95 4.94
N TYR A 40 5.53 -17.83 5.56
CA TYR A 40 6.42 -16.69 5.43
C TYR A 40 7.78 -17.04 6.02
N VAL A 41 8.82 -16.83 5.24
CA VAL A 41 10.20 -17.01 5.67
C VAL A 41 10.83 -15.62 5.78
N PRO A 42 11.07 -15.12 7.00
CA PRO A 42 11.68 -13.81 7.17
C PRO A 42 13.11 -13.78 6.61
N CYS A 43 13.55 -12.58 6.24
CA CYS A 43 14.95 -12.38 5.85
C CYS A 43 15.87 -12.80 6.99
N PRO A 44 16.91 -13.63 6.74
CA PRO A 44 17.84 -14.07 7.78
C PRO A 44 18.56 -12.89 8.45
N GLU A 45 18.82 -13.00 9.75
CA GLU A 45 19.47 -11.94 10.53
C GLU A 45 20.86 -11.57 9.97
N GLU A 46 21.65 -12.56 9.56
CA GLU A 46 22.96 -12.35 8.90
C GLU A 46 22.83 -11.52 7.62
N GLU A 47 21.77 -11.73 6.87
CA GLU A 47 21.48 -10.97 5.66
C GLU A 47 21.06 -9.52 5.98
N LEU A 48 20.22 -9.31 7.00
CA LEU A 48 19.85 -7.98 7.47
C LEU A 48 21.07 -7.20 7.99
N GLU A 49 21.98 -7.85 8.70
CA GLU A 49 23.25 -7.26 9.13
C GLU A 49 24.12 -6.85 7.92
N ARG A 50 24.23 -7.75 6.92
CA ARG A 50 24.96 -7.47 5.68
C ARG A 50 24.35 -6.27 4.93
N GLN A 51 23.02 -6.21 4.85
CA GLN A 51 22.31 -5.12 4.23
C GLN A 51 22.54 -3.80 4.95
N SER A 52 22.45 -3.77 6.26
CA SER A 52 22.67 -2.55 7.08
C SER A 52 24.09 -2.02 7.04
N CYS A 53 25.09 -2.92 6.83
CA CYS A 53 26.51 -2.55 6.71
C CYS A 53 26.90 -2.16 5.28
N ARG A 54 26.01 -2.27 4.29
CA ARG A 54 26.32 -1.94 2.90
C ARG A 54 26.59 -0.43 2.75
N LYS A 55 27.69 -0.10 2.09
CA LYS A 55 27.98 1.27 1.66
C LYS A 55 27.33 1.53 0.31
N TRP A 56 26.65 2.63 0.22
CA TRP A 56 25.96 3.08 -0.97
C TRP A 56 26.71 4.29 -1.54
N ASP A 57 27.04 4.28 -2.83
CA ASP A 57 27.69 5.41 -3.47
C ASP A 57 26.69 6.55 -3.70
N ASN A 58 25.50 6.23 -4.15
CA ASN A 58 24.39 7.17 -4.38
C ASN A 58 23.09 6.57 -3.79
N PRO A 59 22.89 6.63 -2.47
CA PRO A 59 21.69 6.09 -1.86
C PRO A 59 20.47 6.93 -2.23
N VAL A 60 19.37 6.29 -2.59
CA VAL A 60 18.07 6.96 -2.74
C VAL A 60 17.40 7.11 -1.37
N THR A 61 16.86 8.26 -1.06
CA THR A 61 16.08 8.44 0.18
C THR A 61 14.61 8.09 -0.07
N LEU A 62 14.04 7.26 0.81
CA LEU A 62 12.64 6.81 0.74
C LEU A 62 11.83 7.53 1.82
N SER A 63 10.80 8.28 1.43
CA SER A 63 9.81 8.86 2.35
C SER A 63 8.64 7.90 2.49
N ILE A 64 8.43 7.35 3.68
CA ILE A 64 7.28 6.48 3.95
C ILE A 64 6.15 7.34 4.50
N VAL A 65 5.05 7.42 3.76
CA VAL A 65 3.88 8.24 4.11
C VAL A 65 2.79 7.36 4.67
N VAL A 66 2.32 7.71 5.86
CA VAL A 66 1.29 6.97 6.60
C VAL A 66 0.18 7.93 7.02
N PRO A 67 -0.99 7.88 6.39
CA PRO A 67 -2.16 8.59 6.89
C PRO A 67 -2.72 7.86 8.13
N LEU A 68 -2.84 8.58 9.24
CA LEU A 68 -3.38 8.07 10.49
C LEU A 68 -4.81 8.58 10.71
N TYR A 69 -5.67 7.71 11.21
CA TYR A 69 -7.00 8.09 11.69
C TYR A 69 -7.51 7.09 12.73
N ARG A 70 -7.61 7.52 13.98
CA ARG A 70 -8.06 6.69 15.12
C ARG A 70 -7.34 5.34 15.18
N THR A 71 -6.04 5.37 14.89
CA THR A 71 -5.20 4.16 14.81
C THR A 71 -5.07 3.52 16.18
N PRO A 72 -5.43 2.23 16.35
CA PRO A 72 -5.20 1.52 17.60
C PRO A 72 -3.73 1.50 17.97
N GLU A 73 -3.41 1.79 19.23
CA GLU A 73 -2.04 1.88 19.76
C GLU A 73 -1.16 0.68 19.37
N ILE A 74 -1.71 -0.54 19.48
CA ILE A 74 -0.95 -1.75 19.15
C ILE A 74 -0.50 -1.80 17.68
N TYR A 75 -1.34 -1.34 16.75
CA TYR A 75 -1.02 -1.33 15.33
C TYR A 75 -0.08 -0.19 14.98
N LEU A 76 -0.34 1.00 15.54
CA LEU A 76 0.56 2.16 15.40
C LEU A 76 2.00 1.80 15.78
N ASN A 77 2.17 1.16 16.94
CA ASN A 77 3.49 0.76 17.43
C ASN A 77 4.16 -0.27 16.53
N ARG A 78 3.42 -1.25 16.04
CA ARG A 78 3.93 -2.28 15.15
C ARG A 78 4.32 -1.71 13.80
N MET A 79 3.51 -0.84 13.24
CA MET A 79 3.78 -0.14 12.00
C MET A 79 5.07 0.70 12.12
N ILE A 80 5.20 1.56 13.14
CA ILE A 80 6.40 2.39 13.36
C ILE A 80 7.62 1.49 13.57
N ALA A 81 7.52 0.46 14.41
CA ALA A 81 8.61 -0.47 14.65
C ALA A 81 9.08 -1.15 13.36
N SER A 82 8.17 -1.51 12.45
CA SER A 82 8.51 -2.14 11.17
C SER A 82 9.34 -1.22 10.26
N VAL A 83 9.10 0.09 10.32
CA VAL A 83 9.92 1.08 9.59
C VAL A 83 11.25 1.35 10.29
N MET A 84 11.25 1.47 11.63
CA MET A 84 12.48 1.71 12.38
C MET A 84 13.48 0.55 12.30
N GLN A 85 13.00 -0.68 12.12
CA GLN A 85 13.80 -1.90 12.04
C GLN A 85 14.30 -2.21 10.63
N GLN A 86 14.09 -1.32 9.67
CA GLN A 86 14.57 -1.52 8.31
C GLN A 86 16.09 -1.63 8.22
N SER A 87 16.58 -2.60 7.47
CA SER A 87 18.01 -2.78 7.20
C SER A 87 18.61 -1.68 6.30
N TYR A 88 17.77 -0.90 5.63
CA TYR A 88 18.17 0.26 4.83
C TYR A 88 18.10 1.55 5.67
N PRO A 89 19.17 2.35 5.78
CA PRO A 89 19.20 3.48 6.71
C PRO A 89 18.65 4.81 6.15
N HIS A 90 18.53 4.96 4.80
CA HIS A 90 18.16 6.22 4.15
C HIS A 90 16.66 6.32 3.92
N TRP A 91 15.91 6.52 4.99
CA TRP A 91 14.46 6.71 4.96
C TRP A 91 14.02 7.81 5.93
N GLU A 92 12.83 8.32 5.70
CA GLU A 92 12.07 9.12 6.65
C GLU A 92 10.64 8.59 6.73
N LEU A 93 10.00 8.77 7.88
CA LEU A 93 8.62 8.35 8.15
C LEU A 93 7.75 9.58 8.41
N ILE A 94 6.69 9.74 7.64
CA ILE A 94 5.79 10.87 7.74
C ILE A 94 4.43 10.37 8.21
N LEU A 95 4.05 10.73 9.44
CA LEU A 95 2.81 10.37 10.09
C LEU A 95 1.84 11.56 9.99
N ALA A 96 0.83 11.45 9.14
CA ALA A 96 -0.19 12.50 8.95
C ALA A 96 -1.48 12.09 9.68
N ASP A 97 -1.68 12.62 10.86
CA ASP A 97 -2.76 12.25 11.77
C ASP A 97 -3.97 13.16 11.63
N ALA A 98 -5.08 12.60 11.17
CA ALA A 98 -6.39 13.26 11.04
C ALA A 98 -7.37 12.91 12.18
N THR A 99 -6.88 12.35 13.29
CA THR A 99 -7.69 12.05 14.46
C THR A 99 -8.15 13.35 15.12
N GLU A 100 -9.43 13.47 15.44
CA GLU A 100 -10.05 14.72 15.92
C GLU A 100 -9.57 15.13 17.31
N ASP A 101 -9.14 14.17 18.12
CA ASP A 101 -8.53 14.38 19.42
C ASP A 101 -7.00 14.15 19.34
N HIS A 102 -6.30 14.38 20.43
CA HIS A 102 -4.85 14.20 20.50
C HIS A 102 -4.42 12.79 20.96
N SER A 103 -5.30 11.79 20.88
CA SER A 103 -5.04 10.45 21.43
C SER A 103 -3.85 9.74 20.75
N VAL A 104 -3.66 9.93 19.46
CA VAL A 104 -2.51 9.39 18.72
C VAL A 104 -1.22 10.12 19.12
N GLU A 105 -1.25 11.46 19.19
CA GLU A 105 -0.12 12.28 19.62
C GLU A 105 0.30 11.93 21.07
N GLU A 106 -0.67 11.77 21.98
CA GLU A 106 -0.42 11.36 23.37
C GLU A 106 0.21 9.96 23.42
N THR A 107 -0.27 9.03 22.62
CA THR A 107 0.30 7.69 22.51
C THR A 107 1.75 7.74 22.06
N LEU A 108 2.07 8.48 21.00
CA LEU A 108 3.41 8.63 20.46
C LEU A 108 4.36 9.32 21.48
N THR A 109 3.85 10.31 22.22
CA THR A 109 4.61 11.01 23.25
C THR A 109 4.90 10.09 24.44
N ASN A 110 3.90 9.37 24.94
CA ASN A 110 4.04 8.45 26.08
C ASN A 110 5.01 7.30 25.78
N GLN A 111 5.17 6.93 24.52
CA GLN A 111 6.11 5.90 24.06
C GLN A 111 7.49 6.43 23.71
N GLY A 112 7.68 7.75 23.81
CA GLY A 112 8.95 8.40 23.55
C GLY A 112 9.28 8.56 22.05
N PHE A 113 8.32 8.40 21.16
CA PHE A 113 8.52 8.72 19.74
C PHE A 113 8.54 10.23 19.51
N LEU A 114 7.74 11.00 20.25
CA LEU A 114 7.74 12.46 20.20
C LEU A 114 8.38 13.03 21.48
N THR A 115 9.23 14.07 21.34
CA THR A 115 9.96 14.64 22.47
C THR A 115 9.32 15.89 23.04
N GLU A 116 8.64 16.70 22.22
CA GLU A 116 7.95 17.92 22.64
C GLU A 116 6.77 18.21 21.72
N ARG A 117 5.68 18.71 22.31
CA ARG A 117 4.53 19.23 21.57
C ARG A 117 4.89 20.62 21.03
N LEU A 118 5.06 20.74 19.73
CA LEU A 118 5.17 22.04 19.08
C LEU A 118 3.79 22.62 18.80
N LEU A 119 3.71 23.96 18.84
CA LEU A 119 2.51 24.76 18.65
C LEU A 119 1.75 24.39 17.36
N GLU A 120 0.45 24.64 17.36
CA GLU A 120 -0.49 24.41 16.25
C GLU A 120 0.12 24.72 14.87
N ASN A 121 0.01 23.78 13.96
CA ASN A 121 0.54 23.79 12.58
C ASN A 121 2.07 23.63 12.43
N ALA A 122 2.79 23.10 13.43
CA ALA A 122 4.21 22.82 13.33
C ALA A 122 4.47 21.31 13.32
N GLU A 123 5.50 20.93 12.56
CA GLU A 123 6.10 19.61 12.59
C GLU A 123 6.63 19.33 14.01
N THR A 124 6.15 18.27 14.65
CA THR A 124 6.60 17.91 16.00
C THR A 124 7.93 17.16 15.89
N ILE A 125 8.91 17.57 16.72
CA ILE A 125 10.22 16.92 16.74
C ILE A 125 10.11 15.55 17.40
N ALA A 126 10.39 14.51 16.64
CA ALA A 126 10.49 13.14 17.12
C ALA A 126 11.85 12.86 17.77
N ALA A 127 11.91 11.82 18.60
CA ALA A 127 13.16 11.33 19.19
C ALA A 127 14.14 10.83 18.10
N ASP A 128 13.63 10.24 17.05
CA ASP A 128 14.39 9.96 15.82
C ASP A 128 14.09 11.08 14.79
N ALA A 129 15.12 11.80 14.37
CA ALA A 129 15.00 12.92 13.42
C ALA A 129 14.46 12.51 12.03
N ARG A 130 14.32 11.21 11.76
CA ARG A 130 13.72 10.67 10.53
C ARG A 130 12.21 10.52 10.63
N ILE A 131 11.59 10.72 11.81
CA ILE A 131 10.15 10.61 12.02
C ILE A 131 9.56 12.02 12.09
N HIS A 132 8.57 12.27 11.26
CA HIS A 132 7.85 13.54 11.15
C HIS A 132 6.38 13.30 11.49
N TYR A 133 5.88 13.90 12.55
CA TYR A 133 4.48 13.84 12.92
C TYR A 133 3.76 15.16 12.60
N ILE A 134 2.63 15.06 11.92
CA ILE A 134 1.82 16.18 11.49
C ILE A 134 0.40 15.94 11.94
N HIS A 135 -0.12 16.76 12.84
CA HIS A 135 -1.54 16.75 13.17
C HIS A 135 -2.32 17.58 12.16
N LEU A 136 -3.28 16.93 11.46
CA LEU A 136 -4.13 17.56 10.47
C LEU A 136 -5.33 18.21 11.16
N THR A 137 -5.77 19.36 10.66
CA THR A 137 -6.87 20.13 11.27
C THR A 137 -8.23 19.47 11.14
N GLU A 138 -8.41 18.61 10.16
CA GLU A 138 -9.65 17.87 9.89
C GLU A 138 -9.40 16.56 9.16
N ASN A 139 -10.30 15.61 9.31
CA ASN A 139 -10.31 14.40 8.50
C ASN A 139 -11.08 14.63 7.20
N ALA A 140 -10.37 14.87 6.13
CA ALA A 140 -10.93 15.11 4.79
C ALA A 140 -10.98 13.84 3.89
N GLY A 141 -10.79 12.66 4.47
CA GLY A 141 -10.69 11.38 3.75
C GLY A 141 -9.24 10.99 3.42
N ILE A 142 -9.03 9.70 3.12
CA ILE A 142 -7.67 9.14 2.99
C ILE A 142 -6.85 9.84 1.90
N ALA A 143 -7.42 10.11 0.73
CA ALA A 143 -6.74 10.80 -0.37
C ALA A 143 -6.31 12.23 0.03
N ALA A 144 -7.22 13.01 0.59
CA ALA A 144 -6.94 14.39 0.99
C ALA A 144 -5.95 14.45 2.16
N ASN A 145 -6.06 13.55 3.14
CA ASN A 145 -5.13 13.46 4.26
C ASN A 145 -3.72 13.09 3.77
N THR A 146 -3.61 12.11 2.85
CA THR A 146 -2.32 11.75 2.25
C THR A 146 -1.71 12.91 1.46
N ASN A 147 -2.52 13.66 0.70
CA ASN A 147 -2.05 14.83 -0.03
C ASN A 147 -1.45 15.90 0.89
N GLN A 148 -1.99 16.08 2.09
CA GLN A 148 -1.44 17.02 3.07
C GLN A 148 -0.07 16.55 3.60
N ALA A 149 0.23 15.26 3.56
CA ALA A 149 1.54 14.72 3.95
C ALA A 149 2.61 14.87 2.85
N LEU A 150 2.23 14.82 1.56
CA LEU A 150 3.17 14.81 0.44
C LEU A 150 4.19 15.97 0.43
N PRO A 151 3.85 17.22 0.80
CA PRO A 151 4.82 18.31 0.86
C PRO A 151 5.97 18.12 1.86
N TYR A 152 5.75 17.29 2.88
CA TYR A 152 6.77 16.99 3.90
C TYR A 152 7.72 15.87 3.48
N ALA A 153 7.38 15.10 2.46
CA ALA A 153 8.24 14.07 1.88
C ALA A 153 9.43 14.73 1.15
N ARG A 154 10.64 14.48 1.63
CA ARG A 154 11.91 15.05 1.12
C ARG A 154 12.75 14.05 0.35
N GLY A 155 12.40 12.75 0.42
CA GLY A 155 13.07 11.68 -0.32
C GLY A 155 12.79 11.74 -1.82
N GLU A 156 13.64 11.08 -2.58
CA GLU A 156 13.50 10.96 -4.05
C GLU A 156 12.32 10.05 -4.43
N TYR A 157 11.94 9.16 -3.53
CA TYR A 157 10.82 8.24 -3.72
C TYR A 157 9.90 8.25 -2.50
N ILE A 158 8.60 8.05 -2.73
CA ILE A 158 7.59 7.98 -1.69
C ILE A 158 6.98 6.59 -1.67
N GLY A 159 7.03 5.91 -0.52
CA GLY A 159 6.35 4.64 -0.24
C GLY A 159 5.06 4.87 0.52
N LEU A 160 4.01 4.13 0.18
CA LEU A 160 2.71 4.19 0.85
C LEU A 160 2.59 3.02 1.82
N LEU A 161 2.29 3.32 3.08
CA LEU A 161 2.07 2.31 4.11
C LEU A 161 0.78 2.62 4.87
N ASP A 162 -0.08 1.64 5.00
CA ASP A 162 -1.30 1.76 5.80
C ASP A 162 -0.99 1.69 7.30
N HIS A 163 -1.76 2.41 8.10
CA HIS A 163 -1.48 2.64 9.51
C HIS A 163 -1.62 1.40 10.41
N ASP A 164 -2.22 0.35 9.91
CA ASP A 164 -2.43 -0.94 10.60
C ASP A 164 -1.61 -2.10 10.02
N ASP A 165 -0.80 -1.83 8.99
CA ASP A 165 0.03 -2.82 8.30
C ASP A 165 1.50 -2.77 8.74
N VAL A 166 2.32 -3.68 8.23
CA VAL A 166 3.75 -3.73 8.54
C VAL A 166 4.59 -4.09 7.33
N LEU A 167 5.79 -3.52 7.27
CA LEU A 167 6.81 -3.88 6.30
C LEU A 167 7.71 -5.01 6.82
N THR A 168 8.25 -5.85 5.92
CA THR A 168 9.33 -6.76 6.29
C THR A 168 10.62 -5.98 6.58
N PRO A 169 11.54 -6.49 7.42
CA PRO A 169 12.75 -5.74 7.81
C PRO A 169 13.70 -5.37 6.66
N ASP A 170 13.59 -6.05 5.52
CA ASP A 170 14.38 -5.85 4.31
C ASP A 170 13.63 -5.07 3.21
N ALA A 171 12.40 -4.63 3.47
CA ALA A 171 11.55 -4.04 2.44
C ALA A 171 12.17 -2.81 1.78
N LEU A 172 12.64 -1.85 2.57
CA LEU A 172 13.23 -0.63 2.03
C LEU A 172 14.58 -0.88 1.36
N TYR A 173 15.33 -1.90 1.83
CA TYR A 173 16.58 -2.30 1.17
C TYR A 173 16.32 -2.85 -0.23
N GLU A 174 15.39 -3.77 -0.37
CA GLU A 174 15.07 -4.40 -1.66
C GLU A 174 14.53 -3.36 -2.67
N MET A 175 13.68 -2.44 -2.21
CA MET A 175 13.20 -1.33 -3.04
C MET A 175 14.34 -0.41 -3.47
N ALA A 176 15.17 0.06 -2.52
CA ALA A 176 16.29 0.95 -2.80
C ALA A 176 17.34 0.29 -3.71
N ASP A 177 17.65 -0.99 -3.51
CA ASP A 177 18.61 -1.72 -4.34
C ASP A 177 18.13 -1.86 -5.78
N ALA A 178 16.85 -2.22 -5.97
CA ALA A 178 16.27 -2.33 -7.31
C ALA A 178 16.25 -0.98 -8.04
N ILE A 179 15.83 0.09 -7.36
CA ILE A 179 15.80 1.45 -7.90
C ILE A 179 17.22 1.93 -8.24
N THR A 180 18.18 1.77 -7.32
CA THR A 180 19.57 2.20 -7.56
C THR A 180 20.17 1.46 -8.75
N LYS A 181 19.97 0.15 -8.84
CA LYS A 181 20.44 -0.64 -10.00
C LYS A 181 19.84 -0.20 -11.34
N ALA A 182 18.58 0.24 -11.33
CA ALA A 182 17.96 0.79 -12.55
C ALA A 182 18.52 2.16 -12.89
N ASN A 183 18.68 3.05 -11.91
CA ASN A 183 19.25 4.37 -12.08
C ASN A 183 20.71 4.31 -12.58
N ASP A 184 21.52 3.36 -12.09
CA ASP A 184 22.89 3.14 -12.57
C ASP A 184 22.95 2.70 -14.04
N ARG A 185 21.88 2.09 -14.55
CA ARG A 185 21.71 1.77 -15.98
C ARG A 185 21.12 2.91 -16.82
N GLY A 186 20.85 4.06 -16.18
CA GLY A 186 20.24 5.22 -16.84
C GLY A 186 18.71 5.15 -16.95
N VAL A 187 18.07 4.22 -16.25
CA VAL A 187 16.60 4.09 -16.20
C VAL A 187 16.08 4.77 -14.93
N ARG A 188 15.47 5.95 -15.07
CA ARG A 188 14.77 6.60 -13.95
C ARG A 188 13.46 5.84 -13.65
N VAL A 189 13.42 5.18 -12.52
CA VAL A 189 12.24 4.42 -12.09
C VAL A 189 11.07 5.37 -11.85
N ALA A 190 9.91 5.09 -12.44
CA ALA A 190 8.69 5.83 -12.17
C ALA A 190 8.01 5.32 -10.88
N PHE A 191 7.90 4.01 -10.76
CA PHE A 191 7.49 3.36 -9.52
C PHE A 191 7.95 1.90 -9.46
N ALA A 192 8.04 1.40 -8.25
CA ALA A 192 8.35 0.01 -7.93
C ALA A 192 7.28 -0.57 -7.01
N TYR A 193 7.03 -1.87 -7.12
CA TYR A 193 6.08 -2.59 -6.27
C TYR A 193 6.58 -3.99 -5.93
N SER A 194 6.11 -4.53 -4.81
CA SER A 194 6.48 -5.87 -4.37
C SER A 194 5.28 -6.82 -4.27
N ASP A 195 5.59 -8.09 -3.99
CA ASP A 195 4.59 -9.04 -3.50
C ASP A 195 4.15 -8.66 -2.08
N GLU A 196 3.02 -9.20 -1.67
CA GLU A 196 2.44 -9.04 -0.34
C GLU A 196 1.86 -10.37 0.17
N ASP A 197 1.64 -10.46 1.46
CA ASP A 197 0.79 -11.48 2.05
C ASP A 197 -0.16 -10.85 3.08
N LYS A 198 -0.95 -11.67 3.75
CA LYS A 198 -1.80 -11.24 4.85
C LYS A 198 -1.28 -11.77 6.17
N CYS A 199 -1.41 -10.96 7.21
CA CYS A 199 -1.19 -11.42 8.57
C CYS A 199 -2.45 -11.25 9.43
N ASN A 200 -2.55 -12.04 10.50
CA ASN A 200 -3.58 -11.84 11.52
C ASN A 200 -3.20 -10.66 12.45
N GLY A 201 -4.15 -10.22 13.28
CA GLY A 201 -3.99 -9.01 14.11
C GLY A 201 -2.74 -8.99 15.01
N ASP A 202 -2.24 -10.15 15.42
CA ASP A 202 -1.08 -10.30 16.32
C ASP A 202 0.21 -10.76 15.59
N GLU A 203 0.20 -10.83 14.24
CA GLU A 203 1.35 -11.22 13.39
C GLU A 203 1.90 -12.61 13.69
N THR A 204 1.08 -13.51 14.26
CA THR A 204 1.50 -14.89 14.55
C THR A 204 1.25 -15.84 13.39
N LYS A 205 0.46 -15.41 12.40
CA LYS A 205 0.12 -16.19 11.22
C LYS A 205 0.14 -15.32 9.97
N TYR A 206 0.87 -15.80 8.95
CA TYR A 206 0.91 -15.23 7.59
C TYR A 206 0.20 -16.20 6.64
N TYR A 207 -0.57 -15.65 5.67
CA TYR A 207 -1.39 -16.44 4.76
C TYR A 207 -1.80 -15.62 3.52
N ASP A 208 -2.42 -16.27 2.54
CA ASP A 208 -2.90 -15.67 1.28
C ASP A 208 -1.81 -14.80 0.60
N PRO A 209 -0.62 -15.37 0.26
CA PRO A 209 0.39 -14.60 -0.45
C PRO A 209 -0.14 -14.18 -1.82
N ASN A 210 0.13 -12.95 -2.20
CA ASN A 210 -0.13 -12.40 -3.52
C ASN A 210 1.21 -12.24 -4.26
N HIS A 211 1.62 -13.29 -4.97
CA HIS A 211 2.76 -13.24 -5.87
C HIS A 211 2.32 -12.58 -7.16
N LYS A 212 2.85 -11.39 -7.39
CA LYS A 212 2.44 -10.54 -8.51
C LYS A 212 3.27 -10.86 -9.75
N GLU A 213 2.76 -10.45 -10.89
CA GLU A 213 3.52 -10.53 -12.12
C GLU A 213 4.34 -9.25 -12.35
N ASP A 214 5.35 -9.34 -13.20
CA ASP A 214 6.00 -8.15 -13.75
C ASP A 214 4.94 -7.25 -14.40
N PHE A 215 5.28 -5.97 -14.58
CA PHE A 215 4.30 -5.02 -15.07
C PHE A 215 3.60 -5.50 -16.34
N ASN A 216 2.29 -5.55 -16.28
CA ASN A 216 1.42 -5.97 -17.37
C ASN A 216 0.28 -4.96 -17.52
N TYR A 217 0.33 -4.21 -18.63
CA TYR A 217 -0.65 -3.18 -18.91
C TYR A 217 -2.08 -3.71 -19.01
N ASP A 218 -2.29 -4.87 -19.63
CA ASP A 218 -3.63 -5.45 -19.75
C ASP A 218 -4.17 -5.91 -18.39
N LEU A 219 -3.29 -6.40 -17.51
CA LEU A 219 -3.67 -6.82 -16.17
C LEU A 219 -4.06 -5.64 -15.28
N ILE A 220 -3.33 -4.51 -15.33
CA ILE A 220 -3.67 -3.32 -14.52
C ILE A 220 -5.02 -2.72 -14.94
N LEU A 221 -5.44 -2.87 -16.20
CA LEU A 221 -6.77 -2.49 -16.65
C LEU A 221 -7.89 -3.38 -16.09
N SER A 222 -7.56 -4.50 -15.48
CA SER A 222 -8.55 -5.42 -14.91
C SER A 222 -8.69 -5.33 -13.39
N ASN A 223 -7.64 -4.99 -12.67
CA ASN A 223 -7.63 -4.85 -11.21
C ASN A 223 -6.36 -4.15 -10.72
N ASN A 224 -6.43 -3.60 -9.50
CA ASN A 224 -5.24 -3.06 -8.83
C ASN A 224 -4.42 -4.19 -8.22
N TYR A 225 -3.56 -4.84 -9.00
CA TYR A 225 -2.68 -5.90 -8.50
C TYR A 225 -1.36 -5.36 -7.91
N ILE A 226 -1.05 -4.07 -8.13
CA ILE A 226 0.23 -3.44 -7.74
C ILE A 226 0.30 -3.13 -6.25
N CYS A 227 -0.75 -2.61 -5.64
CA CYS A 227 -0.77 -2.30 -4.20
C CYS A 227 -1.06 -3.57 -3.38
N HIS A 228 -0.25 -3.87 -2.36
CA HIS A 228 0.86 -3.16 -1.72
C HIS A 228 2.18 -3.93 -1.96
N PHE A 229 3.36 -3.48 -1.76
CA PHE A 229 3.92 -2.22 -1.33
C PHE A 229 4.28 -1.41 -2.57
N LEU A 230 3.82 -0.17 -2.66
CA LEU A 230 4.09 0.75 -3.76
C LEU A 230 5.09 1.82 -3.32
N VAL A 231 6.14 2.01 -4.11
CA VAL A 231 7.13 3.09 -3.98
C VAL A 231 7.22 3.83 -5.31
N MET A 232 6.93 5.13 -5.33
CA MET A 232 6.85 5.95 -6.54
C MET A 232 7.83 7.11 -6.49
N ASP A 233 8.35 7.54 -7.64
CA ASP A 233 9.13 8.78 -7.80
C ASP A 233 8.37 9.94 -7.15
N ALA A 234 9.06 10.70 -6.28
CA ALA A 234 8.41 11.72 -5.47
C ALA A 234 7.85 12.88 -6.29
N ASP A 235 8.54 13.28 -7.36
CA ASP A 235 8.06 14.34 -8.26
C ASP A 235 6.81 13.89 -9.00
N LEU A 236 6.80 12.63 -9.46
CA LEU A 236 5.63 12.04 -10.12
C LEU A 236 4.45 11.94 -9.15
N MET A 237 4.64 11.42 -7.94
CA MET A 237 3.54 11.30 -6.96
C MET A 237 2.99 12.67 -6.57
N LYS A 238 3.86 13.66 -6.30
CA LYS A 238 3.44 15.04 -5.98
C LYS A 238 2.73 15.74 -7.14
N LYS A 239 3.18 15.50 -8.39
CA LYS A 239 2.53 16.01 -9.61
C LYS A 239 1.11 15.45 -9.75
N LEU A 240 0.95 14.16 -9.55
CA LEU A 240 -0.33 13.47 -9.72
C LEU A 240 -1.27 13.74 -8.54
N ALA A 241 -0.76 13.70 -7.32
CA ALA A 241 -1.50 13.72 -6.08
C ALA A 241 -2.64 12.67 -6.04
N PHE A 242 -3.31 12.52 -4.92
CA PHE A 242 -4.48 11.63 -4.82
C PHE A 242 -5.76 12.39 -5.12
N ARG A 243 -6.72 11.76 -5.78
CA ARG A 243 -8.02 12.34 -6.08
C ARG A 243 -9.05 11.93 -5.01
N PRO A 244 -9.60 12.88 -4.21
CA PRO A 244 -10.59 12.56 -3.17
C PRO A 244 -11.85 11.87 -3.69
N GLU A 245 -12.26 12.15 -4.92
CA GLU A 245 -13.37 11.47 -5.58
C GLU A 245 -13.11 9.97 -5.84
N CYS A 246 -11.88 9.52 -5.69
CA CYS A 246 -11.45 8.13 -5.82
C CYS A 246 -11.18 7.46 -4.45
N ASP A 247 -11.57 8.07 -3.34
CA ASP A 247 -11.43 7.46 -2.00
C ASP A 247 -11.95 6.03 -1.98
N GLY A 248 -11.14 5.12 -1.42
CA GLY A 248 -11.36 3.67 -1.42
C GLY A 248 -10.73 2.92 -2.61
N ALA A 249 -10.32 3.64 -3.67
CA ALA A 249 -9.51 3.15 -4.79
C ALA A 249 -8.52 4.24 -5.26
N GLN A 250 -8.13 5.13 -4.32
CA GLN A 250 -7.23 6.26 -4.57
C GLN A 250 -5.85 5.82 -5.05
N ASP A 251 -5.37 4.69 -4.58
CA ASP A 251 -4.14 4.02 -4.98
C ASP A 251 -4.22 3.46 -6.40
N TYR A 252 -5.33 2.82 -6.76
CA TYR A 252 -5.56 2.34 -8.13
C TYR A 252 -5.63 3.50 -9.12
N ASP A 253 -6.34 4.57 -8.77
CA ASP A 253 -6.39 5.80 -9.56
C ASP A 253 -5.00 6.41 -9.77
N LEU A 254 -4.20 6.52 -8.70
CA LEU A 254 -2.84 7.03 -8.77
C LEU A 254 -1.97 6.20 -9.71
N VAL A 255 -2.02 4.87 -9.58
CA VAL A 255 -1.23 3.95 -10.42
C VAL A 255 -1.64 4.06 -11.88
N LEU A 256 -2.94 4.09 -12.20
CA LEU A 256 -3.42 4.24 -13.58
C LEU A 256 -2.94 5.56 -14.20
N ARG A 257 -2.98 6.67 -13.47
CA ARG A 257 -2.47 7.96 -13.94
C ARG A 257 -0.95 7.97 -14.07
N ALA A 258 -0.21 7.32 -13.16
CA ALA A 258 1.23 7.16 -13.29
C ALA A 258 1.60 6.34 -14.52
N VAL A 259 0.88 5.27 -14.82
CA VAL A 259 1.04 4.50 -16.05
C VAL A 259 0.75 5.35 -17.29
N SER A 260 -0.32 6.18 -17.25
CA SER A 260 -0.62 7.12 -18.35
C SER A 260 0.55 8.06 -18.63
N GLU A 261 1.15 8.67 -17.60
CA GLU A 261 2.32 9.56 -17.73
C GLU A 261 3.53 8.83 -18.33
N VAL A 262 3.88 7.66 -17.78
CA VAL A 262 5.00 6.85 -18.26
C VAL A 262 4.84 6.47 -19.72
N LEU A 263 3.65 6.02 -20.13
CA LEU A 263 3.37 5.63 -21.50
C LEU A 263 3.21 6.83 -22.45
N ALA A 264 2.86 8.01 -21.93
CA ALA A 264 2.81 9.23 -22.74
C ALA A 264 4.21 9.77 -23.06
N GLU A 265 5.15 9.65 -22.11
CA GLU A 265 6.53 10.09 -22.28
C GLU A 265 7.32 9.17 -23.23
N ASP A 266 7.28 7.86 -22.97
CA ASP A 266 8.21 6.88 -23.54
C ASP A 266 7.52 5.78 -24.37
N GLY A 267 6.20 5.83 -24.51
CA GLY A 267 5.45 4.74 -25.12
C GLY A 267 5.63 3.43 -24.35
N ARG A 268 5.63 2.30 -25.05
CA ARG A 268 5.81 0.98 -24.39
C ARG A 268 7.20 0.77 -23.81
N SER A 269 8.23 1.48 -24.28
CA SER A 269 9.56 1.43 -23.65
C SER A 269 9.57 2.00 -22.24
N GLY A 270 8.61 2.85 -21.89
CA GLY A 270 8.42 3.36 -20.54
C GLY A 270 8.08 2.28 -19.51
N GLU A 271 7.59 1.12 -19.93
CA GLU A 271 7.31 0.00 -19.01
C GLU A 271 8.57 -0.46 -18.25
N GLU A 272 9.78 -0.27 -18.79
CA GLU A 272 11.06 -0.53 -18.11
C GLU A 272 11.28 0.35 -16.87
N ARG A 273 10.53 1.45 -16.74
CA ARG A 273 10.54 2.35 -15.58
C ARG A 273 9.63 1.87 -14.44
N ILE A 274 8.92 0.77 -14.63
CA ILE A 274 8.03 0.16 -13.67
C ILE A 274 8.65 -1.14 -13.19
N LEU A 275 9.07 -1.20 -11.94
CA LEU A 275 9.81 -2.35 -11.41
C LEU A 275 8.92 -3.21 -10.52
N HIS A 276 8.98 -4.52 -10.72
CA HIS A 276 8.47 -5.51 -9.80
C HIS A 276 9.60 -6.13 -8.99
N ILE A 277 9.42 -6.20 -7.68
CA ILE A 277 10.31 -6.91 -6.77
C ILE A 277 9.57 -8.19 -6.31
N PRO A 278 9.92 -9.38 -6.85
CA PRO A 278 9.19 -10.62 -6.59
C PRO A 278 9.51 -11.19 -5.21
N ARG A 279 9.24 -10.41 -4.18
CA ARG A 279 9.43 -10.74 -2.77
C ARG A 279 8.27 -10.19 -1.96
N VAL A 280 7.81 -10.96 -0.97
CA VAL A 280 6.84 -10.47 0.02
C VAL A 280 7.54 -9.48 0.93
N LEU A 281 7.26 -8.19 0.73
CA LEU A 281 7.86 -7.08 1.50
C LEU A 281 6.82 -6.33 2.35
N TYR A 282 5.56 -6.71 2.25
CA TYR A 282 4.43 -6.07 2.90
C TYR A 282 3.48 -7.12 3.48
N HIS A 283 3.06 -6.92 4.72
CA HIS A 283 2.08 -7.76 5.40
C HIS A 283 0.80 -6.98 5.64
N TRP A 284 -0.25 -7.31 4.90
CA TRP A 284 -1.57 -6.73 5.07
C TRP A 284 -2.28 -7.33 6.27
N ARG A 285 -2.51 -6.52 7.30
CA ARG A 285 -3.12 -6.97 8.54
C ARG A 285 -4.63 -7.14 8.40
N CYS A 286 -5.12 -8.33 8.76
CA CYS A 286 -6.53 -8.65 8.78
C CYS A 286 -7.04 -8.73 10.21
N HIS A 287 -7.88 -7.78 10.60
CA HIS A 287 -8.57 -7.75 11.89
C HIS A 287 -10.07 -7.42 11.69
N GLU A 288 -10.89 -7.54 12.76
CA GLU A 288 -12.36 -7.40 12.65
C GLU A 288 -12.82 -6.04 12.11
N ALA A 289 -12.06 -4.98 12.38
CA ALA A 289 -12.34 -3.62 11.90
C ALA A 289 -11.72 -3.31 10.53
N SER A 290 -10.82 -4.19 10.01
CA SER A 290 -10.15 -3.93 8.73
C SER A 290 -11.15 -4.00 7.57
N THR A 291 -10.89 -3.18 6.54
CA THR A 291 -11.69 -3.17 5.31
C THR A 291 -11.66 -4.51 4.58
N ALA A 292 -10.63 -5.35 4.79
CA ALA A 292 -10.55 -6.71 4.27
C ALA A 292 -11.63 -7.64 4.81
N ALA A 293 -12.18 -7.38 6.00
CA ALA A 293 -13.16 -8.23 6.65
C ALA A 293 -14.60 -8.02 6.13
N ASN A 294 -14.95 -6.86 5.55
CA ASN A 294 -16.33 -6.55 5.16
C ASN A 294 -16.48 -6.09 3.70
N PRO A 295 -16.76 -6.99 2.74
CA PRO A 295 -16.97 -6.64 1.32
C PRO A 295 -18.11 -5.67 1.06
N HIS A 296 -19.11 -5.59 1.96
CA HIS A 296 -20.27 -4.70 1.79
C HIS A 296 -19.96 -3.24 2.11
N SER A 297 -18.96 -2.96 2.96
CA SER A 297 -18.53 -1.59 3.26
C SER A 297 -17.80 -0.94 2.08
N LYS A 298 -17.45 -1.71 1.04
CA LYS A 298 -16.59 -1.31 -0.07
C LYS A 298 -17.32 -1.02 -1.38
N LYS A 299 -18.66 -0.95 -1.41
CA LYS A 299 -19.34 -0.64 -2.67
C LYS A 299 -18.82 0.66 -3.30
N TYR A 300 -18.60 1.67 -2.47
CA TYR A 300 -18.03 2.95 -2.91
C TYR A 300 -16.62 2.81 -3.50
N ALA A 301 -15.79 1.91 -2.93
CA ALA A 301 -14.42 1.66 -3.42
C ALA A 301 -14.43 0.99 -4.80
N TYR A 302 -15.34 0.05 -5.04
CA TYR A 302 -15.48 -0.57 -6.37
C TYR A 302 -16.00 0.41 -7.41
N GLU A 303 -16.94 1.30 -7.03
CA GLU A 303 -17.42 2.36 -7.89
C GLU A 303 -16.31 3.40 -8.18
N ALA A 304 -15.45 3.69 -7.19
CA ALA A 304 -14.29 4.55 -7.36
C ALA A 304 -13.26 3.93 -8.33
N GLY A 305 -12.96 2.64 -8.17
CA GLY A 305 -12.07 1.92 -9.08
C GLY A 305 -12.61 1.85 -10.52
N LEU A 306 -13.94 1.70 -10.67
CA LEU A 306 -14.58 1.75 -11.98
C LEU A 306 -14.44 3.12 -12.64
N ARG A 307 -14.61 4.22 -11.85
CA ARG A 307 -14.39 5.60 -12.34
C ARG A 307 -12.93 5.80 -12.75
N ALA A 308 -11.99 5.40 -11.90
CA ALA A 308 -10.55 5.52 -12.19
C ALA A 308 -10.19 4.84 -13.51
N LEU A 309 -10.69 3.62 -13.75
CA LEU A 309 -10.48 2.91 -15.01
C LEU A 309 -11.15 3.59 -16.21
N GLN A 310 -12.37 4.12 -16.04
CA GLN A 310 -13.07 4.85 -17.11
C GLN A 310 -12.33 6.15 -17.49
N ASP A 311 -11.82 6.87 -16.48
CA ASP A 311 -11.04 8.09 -16.70
C ASP A 311 -9.72 7.78 -17.43
N HIS A 312 -9.03 6.72 -17.01
CA HIS A 312 -7.83 6.24 -17.67
C HIS A 312 -8.08 5.86 -19.14
N ALA A 313 -9.17 5.13 -19.42
CA ALA A 313 -9.55 4.76 -20.78
C ALA A 313 -9.80 6.01 -21.64
N ALA A 314 -10.50 7.01 -21.09
CA ALA A 314 -10.77 8.27 -21.79
C ALA A 314 -9.48 9.06 -22.06
N GLU A 315 -8.60 9.18 -21.06
CA GLU A 315 -7.30 9.86 -21.19
C GLU A 315 -6.40 9.20 -22.24
N ARG A 316 -6.40 7.88 -22.30
CA ARG A 316 -5.61 7.10 -23.26
C ARG A 316 -6.28 6.98 -24.63
N GLY A 317 -7.46 7.56 -24.83
CA GLY A 317 -8.20 7.46 -26.08
C GLY A 317 -8.67 6.04 -26.43
N ILE A 318 -8.86 5.20 -25.41
CA ILE A 318 -9.39 3.84 -25.57
C ILE A 318 -10.93 3.93 -25.71
N PRO A 319 -11.51 3.60 -26.88
CA PRO A 319 -12.95 3.75 -27.11
C PRO A 319 -13.73 2.59 -26.47
N ALA A 320 -13.64 2.47 -25.16
CA ALA A 320 -14.25 1.39 -24.39
C ALA A 320 -14.93 1.94 -23.15
N LYS A 321 -15.92 1.21 -22.65
CA LYS A 321 -16.61 1.49 -21.40
C LYS A 321 -16.09 0.57 -20.30
N ALA A 322 -15.78 1.12 -19.15
CA ALA A 322 -15.41 0.34 -17.98
C ALA A 322 -16.66 -0.29 -17.34
N GLU A 323 -16.59 -1.56 -17.04
CA GLU A 323 -17.67 -2.32 -16.40
C GLU A 323 -17.12 -3.21 -15.29
N GLU A 324 -17.91 -3.39 -14.23
CA GLU A 324 -17.63 -4.40 -13.20
C GLU A 324 -17.79 -5.80 -13.78
N THR A 325 -16.90 -6.71 -13.39
CA THR A 325 -17.08 -8.13 -13.68
C THR A 325 -17.95 -8.80 -12.59
N ARG A 326 -18.21 -10.09 -12.74
CA ARG A 326 -18.85 -10.89 -11.68
C ARG A 326 -18.00 -11.00 -10.42
N HIS A 327 -16.69 -10.83 -10.54
CA HIS A 327 -15.74 -10.85 -9.42
C HIS A 327 -15.54 -9.41 -8.92
N VAL A 328 -15.71 -9.24 -7.62
CA VAL A 328 -15.61 -7.94 -6.96
C VAL A 328 -14.17 -7.46 -7.00
N GLY A 329 -13.95 -6.19 -7.38
CA GLY A 329 -12.61 -5.62 -7.54
C GLY A 329 -11.95 -5.95 -8.88
N PHE A 330 -12.65 -6.67 -9.76
CA PHE A 330 -12.21 -6.90 -11.14
C PHE A 330 -13.11 -6.16 -12.13
N TYR A 331 -12.47 -5.51 -13.07
CA TYR A 331 -13.10 -4.69 -14.11
C TYR A 331 -12.80 -5.23 -15.50
N ARG A 332 -13.47 -4.69 -16.50
CA ARG A 332 -13.15 -4.89 -17.92
C ARG A 332 -13.46 -3.63 -18.70
N LEU A 333 -12.71 -3.42 -19.77
CA LEU A 333 -13.04 -2.44 -20.82
C LEU A 333 -13.77 -3.15 -21.97
N GLN A 334 -14.92 -2.62 -22.39
CA GLN A 334 -15.78 -3.22 -23.38
C GLN A 334 -16.33 -2.19 -24.37
#